data_02b59895c163b7a55d43f1813f463184
#
_entry.id   02b59895c163b7a55d43f1813f463184
#
_cell.length_a   1.000
_cell.length_b   1.000
_cell.length_c   1.000
_cell.angle_alpha   90.00
_cell.angle_beta   90.00
_cell.angle_gamma   90.00
#
_symmetry.space_group_name_H-M   'P 1'
#
loop_
_entity.id
_entity.type
_entity.pdbx_description
1 polymer ?
#
loop_
_entity_poly.entity_id
_entity_poly.type
_entity_poly.pdbx_seq_one_letter_code
_entity_poly.pdbx_strand_id
1 'polypeptide(L)'
;DKAVAAAKRVIDGTDGDYHLMTERFGTRAGEATDRYGNPHSSYWDLFRMGNFNYQEGNKEAIWVAQYDYEGRISNTGGGGVVSWGSAPAKCHIEQAFVSNFYNVDKKRTLSNGDVIQIFGWGAVTFTNSKADYDANKNKSNVATDSTGYGGGATCHPTEWFLGDLWNNCGSDVRGSEEMIQRNLYQSGGKPWRQAIDEAKALYESKKAAGDPDADLYKVTANDTVTLFPRIWKFGTDKHVDGDYRRYDPDWYVIRLAETYLLLAEAYLNKGDKASAAEAINVVRAR
;
A
#
# COMPACT_ATOMS: atom_id res chain seq x y z
N ASP A 1 28.32 23.66 1.39
CA ASP A 1 29.27 23.02 2.30
C ASP A 1 28.66 22.60 3.63
N LYS A 2 27.86 23.47 4.30
CA LYS A 2 27.24 23.11 5.58
C LYS A 2 26.30 21.91 5.51
N ALA A 3 25.48 21.84 4.45
CA ALA A 3 24.55 20.70 4.26
C ALA A 3 25.30 19.38 4.05
N VAL A 4 26.38 19.39 3.25
CA VAL A 4 27.24 18.21 3.06
C VAL A 4 27.85 17.77 4.39
N ALA A 5 28.41 18.71 5.17
CA ALA A 5 29.03 18.40 6.45
C ALA A 5 28.00 17.83 7.45
N ALA A 6 26.80 18.41 7.52
CA ALA A 6 25.74 17.93 8.41
C ALA A 6 25.27 16.52 8.05
N ALA A 7 25.00 16.26 6.77
CA ALA A 7 24.59 14.93 6.31
C ALA A 7 25.68 13.87 6.58
N LYS A 8 26.93 14.21 6.32
CA LYS A 8 28.06 13.31 6.58
C LYS A 8 28.19 12.95 8.06
N ARG A 9 27.99 13.84 8.98
CA ARG A 9 28.07 13.54 10.42
C ARG A 9 27.09 12.44 10.85
N VAL A 10 25.88 12.43 10.24
CA VAL A 10 24.90 11.38 10.46
C VAL A 10 25.33 10.07 9.81
N ILE A 11 25.75 10.13 8.53
CA ILE A 11 26.13 8.97 7.73
C ILE A 11 27.41 8.30 8.27
N ASP A 12 28.40 9.09 8.70
CA ASP A 12 29.71 8.62 9.20
C ASP A 12 29.65 8.18 10.69
N GLY A 13 28.45 8.21 11.30
CA GLY A 13 28.24 7.75 12.67
C GLY A 13 28.69 8.74 13.75
N THR A 14 29.01 10.00 13.40
CA THR A 14 29.41 11.02 14.39
C THR A 14 28.25 11.44 15.29
N ASP A 15 27.05 11.54 14.71
CA ASP A 15 25.84 11.98 15.40
C ASP A 15 24.87 10.83 15.75
N GLY A 16 25.32 9.58 15.69
CA GLY A 16 24.54 8.40 16.06
C GLY A 16 24.92 7.16 15.27
N ASP A 17 24.55 5.99 15.76
CA ASP A 17 24.78 4.72 15.08
C ASP A 17 23.65 4.44 14.08
N TYR A 18 23.67 5.16 12.96
CA TYR A 18 22.72 4.98 11.86
C TYR A 18 23.36 4.29 10.67
N HIS A 19 22.67 3.29 10.12
CA HIS A 19 23.09 2.64 8.86
C HIS A 19 21.89 2.13 8.07
N LEU A 20 22.05 1.94 6.76
CA LEU A 20 21.02 1.37 5.91
C LEU A 20 20.84 -0.11 6.25
N MET A 21 19.59 -0.51 6.40
CA MET A 21 19.23 -1.91 6.68
C MET A 21 19.35 -2.73 5.39
N THR A 22 20.33 -3.59 5.32
CA THR A 22 20.57 -4.51 4.18
C THR A 22 20.15 -5.94 4.50
N GLU A 23 20.07 -6.27 5.77
CA GLU A 23 19.61 -7.58 6.28
C GLU A 23 18.24 -7.43 6.97
N ARG A 24 17.55 -8.57 7.11
CA ARG A 24 16.31 -8.64 7.89
C ARG A 24 16.56 -8.21 9.33
N PHE A 25 15.63 -7.45 9.91
CA PHE A 25 15.83 -6.84 11.23
C PHE A 25 14.54 -6.73 12.05
N GLY A 26 14.73 -6.36 13.32
CA GLY A 26 13.64 -6.00 14.23
C GLY A 26 12.79 -7.17 14.67
N THR A 27 11.60 -6.88 15.12
CA THR A 27 10.67 -7.87 15.68
C THR A 27 10.13 -8.84 14.63
N ARG A 28 10.23 -8.48 13.34
CA ARG A 28 9.72 -9.24 12.22
C ARG A 28 10.80 -10.07 11.48
N ALA A 29 12.05 -10.00 11.90
CA ALA A 29 13.16 -10.74 11.26
C ALA A 29 12.96 -12.27 11.24
N GLY A 30 12.26 -12.80 12.23
CA GLY A 30 11.91 -14.23 12.29
C GLY A 30 10.83 -14.66 11.28
N GLU A 31 10.11 -13.74 10.67
CA GLU A 31 9.12 -13.99 9.63
C GLU A 31 9.84 -14.08 8.27
N ALA A 32 10.39 -15.25 7.96
CA ALA A 32 11.23 -15.43 6.78
C ALA A 32 10.49 -15.25 5.47
N THR A 33 9.22 -15.63 5.45
CA THR A 33 8.37 -15.61 4.24
C THR A 33 6.99 -15.08 4.56
N ASP A 34 6.35 -14.54 3.53
CA ASP A 34 4.91 -14.29 3.56
C ASP A 34 4.13 -15.62 3.62
N ARG A 35 2.81 -15.54 3.74
CA ARG A 35 1.94 -16.72 3.79
C ARG A 35 1.93 -17.57 2.50
N TYR A 36 2.51 -17.06 1.42
CA TYR A 36 2.63 -17.77 0.13
C TYR A 36 4.00 -18.40 -0.07
N GLY A 37 4.90 -18.25 0.91
CA GLY A 37 6.26 -18.76 0.85
C GLY A 37 7.26 -17.87 0.12
N ASN A 38 6.89 -16.64 -0.25
CA ASN A 38 7.83 -15.69 -0.84
C ASN A 38 8.71 -15.08 0.26
N PRO A 39 10.03 -14.95 0.04
CA PRO A 39 10.93 -14.38 1.03
C PRO A 39 10.63 -12.89 1.22
N HIS A 40 10.63 -12.45 2.48
CA HIS A 40 10.62 -11.04 2.80
C HIS A 40 11.99 -10.39 2.64
N SER A 41 12.02 -9.12 2.25
CA SER A 41 13.22 -8.31 2.15
C SER A 41 13.41 -7.40 3.38
N SER A 42 14.62 -6.89 3.60
CA SER A 42 14.86 -5.83 4.58
C SER A 42 14.08 -4.55 4.25
N TYR A 43 13.79 -4.31 2.97
CA TYR A 43 12.94 -3.20 2.54
C TYR A 43 11.49 -3.38 2.99
N TRP A 44 10.97 -4.62 3.00
CA TRP A 44 9.66 -4.95 3.58
C TRP A 44 9.62 -4.65 5.07
N ASP A 45 10.66 -5.05 5.82
CA ASP A 45 10.77 -4.83 7.27
C ASP A 45 10.65 -3.36 7.66
N LEU A 46 11.18 -2.45 6.84
CA LEU A 46 11.12 -1.00 7.09
C LEU A 46 9.70 -0.45 7.25
N PHE A 47 8.70 -1.11 6.68
CA PHE A 47 7.32 -0.61 6.65
C PHE A 47 6.35 -1.51 7.42
N ARG A 48 6.86 -2.25 8.39
CA ARG A 48 6.06 -3.18 9.20
C ARG A 48 5.90 -2.68 10.63
N MET A 49 4.72 -2.89 11.19
CA MET A 49 4.47 -2.61 12.61
C MET A 49 5.47 -3.36 13.48
N GLY A 50 6.02 -2.65 14.47
CA GLY A 50 7.05 -3.17 15.36
C GLY A 50 8.48 -3.11 14.79
N ASN A 51 8.68 -2.40 13.67
CA ASN A 51 9.98 -2.20 13.04
C ASN A 51 10.26 -0.73 12.66
N PHE A 52 9.40 0.21 13.03
CA PHE A 52 9.57 1.62 12.63
C PHE A 52 10.61 2.35 13.44
N ASN A 53 10.80 1.99 14.70
CA ASN A 53 11.60 2.74 15.64
C ASN A 53 13.03 2.21 15.74
N TYR A 54 13.96 3.09 16.07
CA TYR A 54 15.36 2.73 16.30
C TYR A 54 15.51 1.62 17.36
N GLN A 55 14.71 1.68 18.44
CA GLN A 55 14.71 0.71 19.52
C GLN A 55 14.16 -0.67 19.10
N GLU A 56 13.41 -0.72 18.02
CA GLU A 56 12.90 -1.96 17.41
C GLU A 56 13.92 -2.62 16.47
N GLY A 57 15.16 -2.09 16.43
CA GLY A 57 16.26 -2.58 15.60
C GLY A 57 16.42 -1.87 14.27
N ASN A 58 15.61 -0.83 14.00
CA ASN A 58 15.67 -0.09 12.75
C ASN A 58 16.70 1.04 12.80
N LYS A 59 17.92 0.76 12.34
CA LYS A 59 19.03 1.72 12.34
C LYS A 59 18.92 2.81 11.26
N GLU A 60 17.91 2.73 10.39
CA GLU A 60 17.59 3.81 9.46
C GLU A 60 16.68 4.88 10.07
N ALA A 61 15.97 4.57 11.14
CA ALA A 61 15.00 5.46 11.75
C ALA A 61 15.68 6.61 12.52
N ILE A 62 15.58 7.83 11.98
CA ILE A 62 16.14 9.04 12.62
C ILE A 62 15.05 9.75 13.42
N TRP A 63 13.89 9.98 12.77
CA TRP A 63 12.74 10.59 13.42
C TRP A 63 11.46 9.92 12.97
N VAL A 64 10.69 9.44 13.94
CA VAL A 64 9.44 8.70 13.73
C VAL A 64 8.32 9.39 14.50
N ALA A 65 7.22 9.67 13.84
CA ALA A 65 5.98 10.04 14.50
C ALA A 65 5.34 8.77 15.03
N GLN A 66 5.28 8.67 16.36
CA GLN A 66 4.72 7.51 17.05
C GLN A 66 3.22 7.68 17.26
N TYR A 67 2.48 6.61 17.02
CA TYR A 67 1.06 6.53 17.30
C TYR A 67 0.83 5.56 18.45
N ASP A 68 0.20 6.06 19.50
CA ASP A 68 -0.14 5.28 20.68
C ASP A 68 -1.59 4.79 20.60
N TYR A 69 -1.74 3.49 20.42
CA TYR A 69 -3.04 2.84 20.40
C TYR A 69 -3.78 2.95 21.74
N GLU A 70 -3.09 2.73 22.86
CA GLU A 70 -3.65 2.79 24.20
C GLU A 70 -4.12 4.20 24.55
N GLY A 71 -3.33 5.22 24.20
CA GLY A 71 -3.70 6.62 24.38
C GLY A 71 -4.97 7.02 23.64
N ARG A 72 -5.29 6.32 22.54
CA ARG A 72 -6.50 6.57 21.76
C ARG A 72 -7.74 5.88 22.29
N ILE A 73 -7.61 4.67 22.83
CA ILE A 73 -8.73 3.97 23.46
C ILE A 73 -9.21 4.72 24.70
N SER A 74 -8.30 5.26 25.50
CA SER A 74 -8.62 5.97 26.72
C SER A 74 -9.35 7.29 26.47
N ASN A 75 -9.27 7.83 25.27
CA ASN A 75 -9.89 9.09 24.91
C ASN A 75 -11.23 8.88 24.17
N THR A 76 -12.20 8.34 24.88
CA THR A 76 -13.58 8.16 24.38
C THR A 76 -14.28 9.47 24.02
N GLY A 77 -13.67 10.61 24.34
CA GLY A 77 -14.16 11.96 24.04
C GLY A 77 -13.76 12.52 22.67
N GLY A 78 -13.22 11.71 21.75
CA GLY A 78 -12.90 12.16 20.40
C GLY A 78 -11.67 13.06 20.30
N GLY A 79 -10.74 12.95 21.24
CA GLY A 79 -9.47 13.68 21.23
C GLY A 79 -8.63 13.30 20.06
N GLY A 80 -8.64 14.13 19.09
CA GLY A 80 -7.48 14.52 18.32
C GLY A 80 -7.07 13.57 17.27
N VAL A 81 -7.46 13.07 16.37
CA VAL A 81 -7.08 12.74 15.02
C VAL A 81 -8.34 12.36 14.21
N VAL A 82 -8.49 12.96 13.11
CA VAL A 82 -9.66 12.93 12.24
C VAL A 82 -10.40 11.59 12.25
N SER A 83 -11.61 11.58 12.78
CA SER A 83 -12.49 10.41 12.72
C SER A 83 -13.30 10.43 11.43
N TRP A 84 -13.36 9.31 10.73
CA TRP A 84 -14.39 9.10 9.72
C TRP A 84 -15.57 8.37 10.38
N GLY A 85 -16.65 9.09 10.56
CA GLY A 85 -17.82 8.57 11.27
C GLY A 85 -17.56 8.28 12.75
N SER A 86 -18.23 7.30 13.31
CA SER A 86 -18.17 6.92 14.73
C SER A 86 -16.93 6.11 15.12
N ALA A 87 -15.93 6.00 14.27
CA ALA A 87 -14.73 5.24 14.56
C ALA A 87 -13.66 6.10 15.26
N PRO A 88 -12.97 5.59 16.26
CA PRO A 88 -11.87 6.30 16.90
C PRO A 88 -10.76 6.64 15.93
N ALA A 89 -9.98 7.62 16.29
CA ALA A 89 -8.88 8.18 15.49
C ALA A 89 -8.04 7.13 14.77
N LYS A 90 -7.80 7.36 13.50
CA LYS A 90 -7.08 6.44 12.62
C LYS A 90 -6.02 7.19 11.86
N CYS A 91 -4.91 6.51 11.60
CA CYS A 91 -4.00 6.96 10.57
C CYS A 91 -4.67 6.68 9.21
N HIS A 92 -5.13 7.72 8.55
CA HIS A 92 -5.83 7.58 7.27
C HIS A 92 -4.89 7.48 6.05
N ILE A 93 -3.58 7.51 6.26
CA ILE A 93 -2.62 7.48 5.15
C ILE A 93 -2.77 6.18 4.37
N GLU A 94 -2.89 5.05 5.04
CA GLU A 94 -3.12 3.78 4.36
C GLU A 94 -4.39 3.83 3.51
N GLN A 95 -5.48 4.34 4.08
CA GLN A 95 -6.76 4.41 3.37
C GLN A 95 -6.69 5.28 2.12
N ALA A 96 -5.84 6.32 2.11
CA ALA A 96 -5.66 7.18 0.95
C ALA A 96 -5.06 6.43 -0.25
N PHE A 97 -4.19 5.46 0.01
CA PHE A 97 -3.44 4.69 -1.00
C PHE A 97 -4.04 3.31 -1.28
N VAL A 98 -5.18 2.99 -0.71
CA VAL A 98 -5.88 1.71 -0.96
C VAL A 98 -7.11 1.94 -1.80
N SER A 99 -7.31 1.07 -2.78
CA SER A 99 -8.46 1.09 -3.68
C SER A 99 -9.79 1.08 -2.92
N ASN A 100 -10.75 1.84 -3.40
CA ASN A 100 -12.09 1.85 -2.85
C ASN A 100 -12.99 0.89 -3.63
N PHE A 101 -13.09 -0.32 -3.17
CA PHE A 101 -13.89 -1.35 -3.78
C PHE A 101 -15.39 -1.27 -3.43
N TYR A 102 -15.75 -0.59 -2.34
CA TYR A 102 -17.14 -0.46 -1.93
C TYR A 102 -17.95 0.42 -2.88
N ASN A 103 -17.31 1.38 -3.53
CA ASN A 103 -17.97 2.30 -4.45
C ASN A 103 -18.14 1.76 -5.87
N VAL A 104 -17.64 0.55 -6.14
CA VAL A 104 -17.71 -0.06 -7.47
C VAL A 104 -18.93 -0.95 -7.63
N ASP A 105 -19.66 -1.19 -6.54
CA ASP A 105 -20.91 -1.94 -6.55
C ASP A 105 -22.05 -1.06 -7.09
N LYS A 106 -21.97 -0.74 -8.38
CA LYS A 106 -23.01 0.06 -9.04
C LYS A 106 -24.12 -0.83 -9.56
N LYS A 107 -25.23 -0.80 -8.87
CA LYS A 107 -26.48 -1.36 -9.32
C LYS A 107 -27.10 -0.46 -10.40
N ARG A 108 -27.57 -1.05 -11.47
CA ARG A 108 -28.32 -0.38 -12.52
C ARG A 108 -29.64 -1.13 -12.75
N THR A 109 -30.72 -0.39 -12.93
CA THR A 109 -32.05 -0.98 -13.16
C THR A 109 -32.33 -1.02 -14.65
N LEU A 110 -32.59 -2.21 -15.17
CA LEU A 110 -32.98 -2.45 -16.56
C LEU A 110 -34.40 -1.95 -16.83
N SER A 111 -34.75 -1.82 -18.11
CA SER A 111 -36.08 -1.38 -18.53
C SER A 111 -37.23 -2.31 -18.08
N ASN A 112 -36.91 -3.58 -17.85
CA ASN A 112 -37.85 -4.58 -17.31
C ASN A 112 -37.98 -4.56 -15.78
N GLY A 113 -37.24 -3.66 -15.10
CA GLY A 113 -37.24 -3.53 -13.64
C GLY A 113 -36.19 -4.40 -12.93
N ASP A 114 -35.48 -5.27 -13.62
CA ASP A 114 -34.41 -6.07 -13.02
C ASP A 114 -33.22 -5.19 -12.62
N VAL A 115 -32.58 -5.54 -11.52
CA VAL A 115 -31.40 -4.85 -11.04
C VAL A 115 -30.16 -5.68 -11.39
N ILE A 116 -29.28 -5.10 -12.20
CA ILE A 116 -27.99 -5.69 -12.52
C ILE A 116 -26.87 -5.05 -11.70
N GLN A 117 -25.85 -5.83 -11.46
CA GLN A 117 -24.60 -5.43 -10.86
C GLN A 117 -23.49 -5.70 -11.88
N ILE A 118 -22.81 -4.65 -12.35
CA ILE A 118 -21.83 -4.79 -13.43
C ILE A 118 -20.61 -5.55 -12.96
N PHE A 119 -20.21 -5.32 -11.74
CA PHE A 119 -19.16 -6.06 -11.06
C PHE A 119 -19.80 -6.72 -9.84
N GLY A 120 -19.70 -8.02 -9.71
CA GLY A 120 -20.21 -8.75 -8.56
C GLY A 120 -19.33 -8.57 -7.31
N TRP A 121 -19.18 -7.34 -6.86
CA TRP A 121 -18.41 -7.00 -5.68
C TRP A 121 -19.30 -7.09 -4.44
N GLY A 122 -19.56 -8.27 -3.96
CA GLY A 122 -20.11 -8.45 -2.61
C GLY A 122 -19.11 -7.94 -1.57
N ALA A 123 -19.46 -7.93 -0.29
CA ALA A 123 -18.55 -7.60 0.81
C ALA A 123 -17.25 -8.40 0.67
N VAL A 124 -16.22 -7.80 0.11
CA VAL A 124 -15.13 -8.52 -0.50
C VAL A 124 -13.90 -8.46 0.35
N THR A 125 -13.44 -9.62 0.64
CA THR A 125 -12.10 -9.86 1.09
C THR A 125 -11.20 -9.82 -0.14
N PHE A 126 -10.47 -8.73 -0.34
CA PHE A 126 -9.44 -8.68 -1.37
C PHE A 126 -8.21 -9.37 -0.86
N THR A 127 -7.78 -10.35 -1.60
CA THR A 127 -6.57 -11.09 -1.31
C THR A 127 -5.60 -10.93 -2.46
N ASN A 128 -4.33 -11.02 -2.18
CA ASN A 128 -3.30 -10.98 -3.21
C ASN A 128 -3.10 -12.33 -3.90
N SER A 129 -3.86 -13.36 -3.50
CA SER A 129 -3.86 -14.65 -4.20
C SER A 129 -5.21 -15.35 -4.16
N LYS A 130 -5.45 -16.22 -5.15
CA LYS A 130 -6.62 -17.09 -5.15
C LYS A 130 -6.61 -18.06 -3.97
N ALA A 131 -5.45 -18.57 -3.56
CA ALA A 131 -5.32 -19.49 -2.45
C ALA A 131 -5.77 -18.85 -1.13
N ASP A 132 -5.38 -17.62 -0.89
CA ASP A 132 -5.78 -16.87 0.30
C ASP A 132 -7.27 -16.54 0.27
N TYR A 133 -7.80 -16.16 -0.88
CA TYR A 133 -9.23 -16.01 -1.06
C TYR A 133 -9.97 -17.29 -0.68
N ASP A 134 -9.56 -18.45 -1.22
CA ASP A 134 -10.21 -19.73 -0.95
C ASP A 134 -10.14 -20.12 0.54
N ALA A 135 -9.04 -19.77 1.21
CA ALA A 135 -8.85 -20.01 2.64
C ALA A 135 -9.72 -19.10 3.53
N ASN A 136 -10.09 -17.92 3.07
CA ASN A 136 -10.74 -16.89 3.88
C ASN A 136 -12.15 -16.49 3.40
N LYS A 137 -12.63 -16.99 2.27
CA LYS A 137 -13.91 -16.60 1.64
C LYS A 137 -15.15 -16.79 2.52
N ASN A 138 -15.07 -17.65 3.52
CA ASN A 138 -16.17 -17.93 4.46
C ASN A 138 -16.03 -17.13 5.78
N LYS A 139 -14.96 -16.37 5.95
CA LYS A 139 -14.77 -15.52 7.11
C LYS A 139 -15.39 -14.17 6.83
N SER A 140 -16.53 -13.88 7.44
CA SER A 140 -17.17 -12.57 7.29
C SER A 140 -16.30 -11.47 7.90
N ASN A 141 -15.96 -10.47 7.09
CA ASN A 141 -15.42 -9.18 7.49
C ASN A 141 -14.13 -9.16 8.34
N VAL A 142 -13.40 -10.24 8.42
CA VAL A 142 -12.09 -10.24 9.07
C VAL A 142 -11.06 -9.89 8.02
N ALA A 143 -10.56 -8.67 8.05
CA ALA A 143 -9.32 -8.35 7.37
C ALA A 143 -8.24 -9.21 8.02
N THR A 144 -7.74 -10.18 7.29
CA THR A 144 -6.53 -10.90 7.67
C THR A 144 -5.32 -10.09 7.22
N ASP A 145 -4.15 -10.38 7.73
CA ASP A 145 -2.90 -9.70 7.37
C ASP A 145 -2.63 -9.60 5.86
N SER A 146 -3.35 -10.35 5.05
CA SER A 146 -3.24 -10.36 3.58
C SER A 146 -4.41 -9.77 2.86
N THR A 147 -5.53 -9.56 3.55
CA THR A 147 -6.77 -9.14 2.92
C THR A 147 -6.87 -7.65 2.96
N GLY A 148 -6.13 -6.84 2.71
CA GLY A 148 -6.24 -5.39 2.77
C GLY A 148 -7.67 -4.86 2.93
N TYR A 149 -7.77 -3.80 3.62
CA TYR A 149 -9.00 -3.06 3.77
C TYR A 149 -9.31 -2.26 2.50
N GLY A 150 -10.57 -2.16 2.14
CA GLY A 150 -11.01 -1.21 1.13
C GLY A 150 -10.80 0.22 1.62
N GLY A 151 -10.04 1.00 0.86
CA GLY A 151 -9.65 2.35 1.24
C GLY A 151 -10.56 3.45 0.71
N GLY A 152 -10.12 4.68 0.88
CA GLY A 152 -10.77 5.88 0.36
C GLY A 152 -10.44 6.17 -1.09
N ALA A 153 -9.43 5.54 -1.67
CA ALA A 153 -8.91 5.79 -3.02
C ALA A 153 -8.63 7.29 -3.32
N THR A 154 -8.14 8.00 -2.31
CA THR A 154 -7.92 9.45 -2.42
C THR A 154 -6.66 9.76 -3.22
N CYS A 155 -5.64 8.90 -3.12
CA CYS A 155 -4.38 9.03 -3.83
C CYS A 155 -4.22 7.87 -4.82
N HIS A 156 -4.51 8.13 -6.08
CA HIS A 156 -4.36 7.15 -7.15
C HIS A 156 -2.94 7.20 -7.72
N PRO A 157 -2.18 6.10 -7.70
CA PRO A 157 -0.88 6.04 -8.37
C PRO A 157 -1.06 6.16 -9.89
N THR A 158 -0.09 6.76 -10.57
CA THR A 158 -0.09 6.79 -12.03
C THR A 158 0.15 5.40 -12.62
N GLU A 159 -0.36 5.14 -13.81
CA GLU A 159 -0.10 3.88 -14.55
C GLU A 159 1.41 3.67 -14.76
N TRP A 160 2.14 4.74 -15.04
CA TRP A 160 3.59 4.70 -15.13
C TRP A 160 4.24 4.16 -13.85
N PHE A 161 3.81 4.64 -12.67
CA PHE A 161 4.32 4.16 -11.39
C PHE A 161 3.93 2.71 -11.11
N LEU A 162 2.73 2.29 -11.53
CA LEU A 162 2.24 0.93 -11.29
C LEU A 162 2.89 -0.13 -12.19
N GLY A 163 3.35 0.27 -13.37
CA GLY A 163 3.87 -0.62 -14.41
C GLY A 163 5.20 -0.17 -15.01
N ASP A 164 5.17 0.85 -15.87
CA ASP A 164 6.28 1.21 -16.76
C ASP A 164 7.58 1.54 -16.04
N LEU A 165 7.50 2.17 -14.88
CA LEU A 165 8.67 2.47 -14.05
C LEU A 165 9.50 1.21 -13.76
N TRP A 166 8.84 0.09 -13.50
CA TRP A 166 9.47 -1.14 -13.05
C TRP A 166 9.94 -2.05 -14.18
N ASN A 167 9.46 -1.83 -15.42
CA ASN A 167 9.81 -2.64 -16.58
C ASN A 167 11.33 -2.68 -16.86
N ASN A 168 12.05 -1.62 -16.47
CA ASN A 168 13.49 -1.49 -16.69
C ASN A 168 14.30 -1.42 -15.39
N CYS A 169 13.69 -1.71 -14.25
CA CYS A 169 14.34 -1.63 -12.93
C CYS A 169 14.86 -2.98 -12.42
N GLY A 170 14.82 -4.03 -13.25
CA GLY A 170 15.32 -5.36 -12.90
C GLY A 170 14.63 -5.94 -11.67
N SER A 171 15.43 -6.32 -10.67
CA SER A 171 14.96 -6.91 -9.41
C SER A 171 14.73 -5.87 -8.30
N ASP A 172 14.43 -4.63 -8.63
CA ASP A 172 14.17 -3.59 -7.64
C ASP A 172 13.01 -4.00 -6.71
N VAL A 173 13.31 -4.21 -5.44
CA VAL A 173 12.35 -4.68 -4.43
C VAL A 173 11.16 -3.75 -4.25
N ARG A 174 11.29 -2.47 -4.57
CA ARG A 174 10.21 -1.48 -4.47
C ARG A 174 9.08 -1.73 -5.46
N GLY A 175 9.39 -2.38 -6.58
CA GLY A 175 8.43 -2.80 -7.62
C GLY A 175 7.91 -4.22 -7.46
N SER A 176 8.38 -4.96 -6.47
CA SER A 176 7.96 -6.35 -6.23
C SER A 176 6.48 -6.48 -5.88
N GLU A 177 5.91 -7.68 -6.03
CA GLU A 177 4.54 -7.98 -5.56
C GLU A 177 4.40 -7.84 -4.04
N GLU A 178 5.49 -7.96 -3.30
CA GLU A 178 5.54 -7.69 -1.86
C GLU A 178 5.23 -6.22 -1.54
N MET A 179 5.61 -5.29 -2.41
CA MET A 179 5.46 -3.85 -2.19
C MET A 179 4.34 -3.22 -3.02
N ILE A 180 3.99 -3.81 -4.14
CA ILE A 180 2.87 -3.39 -4.99
C ILE A 180 2.00 -4.61 -5.28
N GLN A 181 0.91 -4.74 -4.56
CA GLN A 181 -0.04 -5.85 -4.75
C GLN A 181 -0.90 -5.60 -5.98
N ARG A 182 -0.50 -6.18 -7.10
CA ARG A 182 -1.15 -6.01 -8.40
C ARG A 182 -2.32 -6.97 -8.61
N ASN A 183 -2.26 -8.12 -7.97
CA ASN A 183 -3.26 -9.17 -8.10
C ASN A 183 -4.25 -9.12 -6.95
N LEU A 184 -5.40 -8.53 -7.20
CA LEU A 184 -6.51 -8.46 -6.26
C LEU A 184 -7.63 -9.38 -6.76
N TYR A 185 -8.16 -10.21 -5.87
CA TYR A 185 -9.20 -11.18 -6.20
C TYR A 185 -10.52 -10.74 -5.59
N GLN A 186 -11.55 -10.72 -6.43
CA GLN A 186 -12.90 -10.45 -5.97
C GLN A 186 -13.56 -11.69 -5.34
N SER A 187 -14.73 -11.51 -4.76
CA SER A 187 -15.59 -12.60 -4.33
C SER A 187 -15.78 -13.62 -5.45
N GLY A 188 -15.51 -14.90 -5.17
CA GLY A 188 -15.50 -15.96 -6.18
C GLY A 188 -14.10 -16.30 -6.71
N GLY A 189 -13.04 -15.63 -6.26
CA GLY A 189 -11.66 -15.93 -6.64
C GLY A 189 -11.27 -15.47 -8.04
N LYS A 190 -12.02 -14.52 -8.62
CA LYS A 190 -11.73 -13.97 -9.92
C LYS A 190 -10.79 -12.76 -9.78
N PRO A 191 -9.70 -12.67 -10.57
CA PRO A 191 -8.88 -11.47 -10.62
C PRO A 191 -9.69 -10.26 -11.05
N TRP A 192 -9.50 -9.12 -10.39
CA TRP A 192 -10.27 -7.90 -10.65
C TRP A 192 -10.17 -7.41 -12.10
N ARG A 193 -8.99 -7.52 -12.73
CA ARG A 193 -8.80 -7.15 -14.14
C ARG A 193 -9.62 -8.03 -15.06
N GLN A 194 -9.65 -9.34 -14.81
CA GLN A 194 -10.50 -10.26 -15.58
C GLN A 194 -11.98 -9.91 -15.42
N ALA A 195 -12.42 -9.54 -14.23
CA ALA A 195 -13.81 -9.13 -14.02
C ALA A 195 -14.18 -7.88 -14.83
N ILE A 196 -13.27 -6.90 -14.91
CA ILE A 196 -13.44 -5.71 -15.76
C ILE A 196 -13.52 -6.11 -17.24
N ASP A 197 -12.63 -6.96 -17.70
CA ASP A 197 -12.59 -7.37 -19.11
C ASP A 197 -13.84 -8.16 -19.51
N GLU A 198 -14.32 -9.05 -18.64
CA GLU A 198 -15.58 -9.78 -18.84
C GLU A 198 -16.79 -8.82 -18.88
N ALA A 199 -16.83 -7.83 -18.00
CA ALA A 199 -17.91 -6.83 -18.00
C ALA A 199 -17.90 -5.99 -19.28
N LYS A 200 -16.71 -5.61 -19.78
CA LYS A 200 -16.59 -4.95 -21.09
C LYS A 200 -17.05 -5.84 -22.24
N ALA A 201 -16.64 -7.12 -22.24
CA ALA A 201 -17.06 -8.08 -23.25
C ALA A 201 -18.59 -8.30 -23.26
N LEU A 202 -19.19 -8.36 -22.06
CA LEU A 202 -20.65 -8.45 -21.92
C LEU A 202 -21.35 -7.23 -22.52
N TYR A 203 -20.85 -6.02 -22.26
CA TYR A 203 -21.37 -4.81 -22.89
C TYR A 203 -21.36 -4.90 -24.42
N GLU A 204 -20.20 -5.27 -25.01
CA GLU A 204 -20.08 -5.39 -26.46
C GLU A 204 -21.02 -6.46 -27.04
N SER A 205 -21.19 -7.58 -26.35
CA SER A 205 -22.14 -8.64 -26.73
C SER A 205 -23.58 -8.13 -26.72
N LYS A 206 -23.99 -7.40 -25.66
CA LYS A 206 -25.34 -6.83 -25.54
C LYS A 206 -25.62 -5.81 -26.66
N LYS A 207 -24.62 -4.96 -26.92
CA LYS A 207 -24.67 -3.95 -27.98
C LYS A 207 -24.82 -4.59 -29.36
N ALA A 208 -24.04 -5.61 -29.64
CA ALA A 208 -24.10 -6.34 -30.90
C ALA A 208 -25.45 -7.05 -31.09
N ALA A 209 -26.09 -7.51 -30.03
CA ALA A 209 -27.41 -8.12 -30.03
C ALA A 209 -28.56 -7.11 -30.16
N GLY A 210 -28.28 -5.80 -30.16
CA GLY A 210 -29.32 -4.77 -30.20
C GLY A 210 -30.16 -4.69 -28.93
N ASP A 211 -29.59 -5.12 -27.78
CA ASP A 211 -30.30 -5.06 -26.47
C ASP A 211 -30.60 -3.59 -26.14
N PRO A 212 -31.88 -3.22 -25.89
CA PRO A 212 -32.24 -1.83 -25.58
C PRO A 212 -31.58 -1.31 -24.30
N ASP A 213 -31.18 -2.19 -23.41
CA ASP A 213 -30.50 -1.86 -22.14
C ASP A 213 -28.96 -1.99 -22.23
N ALA A 214 -28.40 -2.22 -23.43
CA ALA A 214 -26.96 -2.46 -23.59
C ALA A 214 -26.09 -1.40 -22.89
N ASP A 215 -26.44 -0.12 -23.00
CA ASP A 215 -25.67 0.97 -22.38
C ASP A 215 -25.65 0.91 -20.85
N LEU A 216 -26.57 0.21 -20.22
CA LEU A 216 -26.57 -0.03 -18.79
C LEU A 216 -25.48 -1.02 -18.35
N TYR A 217 -24.94 -1.81 -19.28
CA TYR A 217 -23.81 -2.73 -19.05
C TYR A 217 -22.44 -2.07 -19.27
N LYS A 218 -22.41 -0.83 -19.78
CA LYS A 218 -21.17 -0.15 -20.13
C LYS A 218 -20.32 0.14 -18.89
N VAL A 219 -19.06 -0.34 -18.92
CA VAL A 219 -18.03 0.02 -17.94
C VAL A 219 -17.43 1.36 -18.33
N THR A 220 -17.52 2.31 -17.44
CA THR A 220 -16.95 3.66 -17.63
C THR A 220 -15.66 3.85 -16.84
N ALA A 221 -14.89 4.88 -17.16
CA ALA A 221 -13.71 5.25 -16.37
C ALA A 221 -14.08 5.53 -14.91
N ASN A 222 -15.25 6.13 -14.66
CA ASN A 222 -15.74 6.38 -13.29
C ASN A 222 -16.03 5.09 -12.52
N ASP A 223 -16.33 3.98 -13.20
CA ASP A 223 -16.57 2.70 -12.56
C ASP A 223 -15.27 2.03 -12.10
N THR A 224 -14.14 2.39 -12.70
CA THR A 224 -12.84 1.76 -12.45
C THR A 224 -11.79 2.68 -11.85
N VAL A 225 -12.04 3.99 -11.80
CA VAL A 225 -11.07 4.99 -11.31
C VAL A 225 -10.58 4.73 -9.88
N THR A 226 -11.39 4.09 -9.06
CA THR A 226 -11.04 3.75 -7.67
C THR A 226 -10.39 2.38 -7.52
N LEU A 227 -10.18 1.66 -8.63
CA LEU A 227 -9.58 0.34 -8.68
C LEU A 227 -8.13 0.44 -9.17
N PHE A 228 -7.19 0.20 -8.29
CA PHE A 228 -5.77 0.21 -8.61
C PHE A 228 -5.00 -0.74 -7.70
N PRO A 229 -3.78 -1.18 -8.09
CA PRO A 229 -2.90 -1.95 -7.24
C PRO A 229 -2.61 -1.26 -5.92
N ARG A 230 -2.57 -2.02 -4.85
CA ARG A 230 -2.27 -1.51 -3.52
C ARG A 230 -0.78 -1.29 -3.35
N ILE A 231 -0.39 -0.11 -2.86
CA ILE A 231 1.00 0.18 -2.47
C ILE A 231 1.18 -0.23 -1.01
N TRP A 232 1.88 -1.35 -0.79
CA TRP A 232 2.02 -1.97 0.53
C TRP A 232 2.98 -1.22 1.45
N LYS A 233 3.79 -0.32 0.92
CA LYS A 233 4.61 0.61 1.71
C LYS A 233 3.79 1.40 2.74
N PHE A 234 2.54 1.70 2.42
CA PHE A 234 1.61 2.43 3.28
C PHE A 234 0.62 1.51 3.98
N GLY A 235 0.74 0.21 3.78
CA GLY A 235 -0.17 -0.77 4.34
C GLY A 235 0.31 -1.31 5.68
N THR A 236 -0.64 -1.72 6.51
CA THR A 236 -0.33 -2.54 7.66
C THR A 236 -0.74 -3.98 7.40
N ASP A 237 0.06 -4.89 7.89
CA ASP A 237 -0.18 -6.32 7.85
C ASP A 237 -0.69 -6.87 9.19
N LYS A 238 -0.81 -6.03 10.21
CA LYS A 238 -1.38 -6.37 11.51
C LYS A 238 -2.42 -5.33 11.91
N HIS A 239 -3.59 -5.82 12.25
CA HIS A 239 -4.66 -5.02 12.79
C HIS A 239 -4.80 -5.32 14.28
N VAL A 240 -4.87 -4.28 15.09
CA VAL A 240 -5.06 -4.44 16.52
C VAL A 240 -6.48 -4.93 16.78
N ASP A 241 -6.61 -5.97 17.60
CA ASP A 241 -7.89 -6.56 18.03
C ASP A 241 -8.81 -7.04 16.90
N GLY A 242 -8.26 -7.37 15.74
CA GLY A 242 -9.06 -7.83 14.60
C GLY A 242 -9.97 -6.76 13.98
N ASP A 243 -9.87 -5.51 14.42
CA ASP A 243 -10.59 -4.41 13.79
C ASP A 243 -9.81 -3.89 12.59
N TYR A 244 -10.24 -4.32 11.41
CA TYR A 244 -9.69 -3.93 10.13
C TYR A 244 -9.69 -2.40 9.86
N ARG A 245 -10.32 -1.62 10.72
CA ARG A 245 -10.39 -0.15 10.61
C ARG A 245 -9.39 0.54 11.52
N ARG A 246 -8.58 -0.20 12.25
CA ARG A 246 -7.61 0.35 13.19
C ARG A 246 -6.21 0.13 12.66
N TYR A 247 -5.63 1.20 12.16
CA TYR A 247 -4.25 1.26 11.73
C TYR A 247 -3.47 2.17 12.65
N ASP A 248 -2.39 1.69 13.14
CA ASP A 248 -1.53 2.43 14.04
C ASP A 248 -0.04 2.23 13.71
N PRO A 249 0.34 2.16 12.42
CA PRO A 249 1.74 2.17 12.12
C PRO A 249 2.32 3.53 12.49
N ASP A 250 3.45 3.51 13.12
CA ASP A 250 4.29 4.68 13.27
C ASP A 250 4.67 5.21 11.88
N TRP A 251 5.13 6.43 11.80
CA TRP A 251 5.39 7.08 10.54
C TRP A 251 6.76 7.74 10.52
N TYR A 252 7.56 7.42 9.49
CA TYR A 252 8.83 8.10 9.31
C TYR A 252 8.64 9.58 8.97
N VAL A 253 9.22 10.46 9.79
CA VAL A 253 9.41 11.86 9.44
C VAL A 253 10.73 12.02 8.70
N ILE A 254 11.81 11.38 9.20
CA ILE A 254 13.12 11.33 8.55
C ILE A 254 13.72 9.93 8.72
N ARG A 255 14.28 9.42 7.63
CA ARG A 255 14.99 8.16 7.57
C ARG A 255 16.35 8.34 6.91
N LEU A 256 17.35 7.55 7.26
CA LEU A 256 18.74 7.67 6.76
C LEU A 256 18.83 7.69 5.23
N ALA A 257 18.02 6.93 4.52
CA ALA A 257 17.97 6.98 3.06
C ALA A 257 17.68 8.38 2.54
N GLU A 258 16.83 9.16 3.21
CA GLU A 258 16.58 10.57 2.87
C GLU A 258 17.81 11.43 3.12
N THR A 259 18.58 11.17 4.18
CA THR A 259 19.84 11.87 4.45
C THR A 259 20.84 11.70 3.30
N TYR A 260 20.95 10.49 2.73
CA TYR A 260 21.75 10.24 1.52
C TYR A 260 21.23 11.03 0.31
N LEU A 261 19.92 11.11 0.11
CA LEU A 261 19.33 11.88 -1.00
C LEU A 261 19.59 13.39 -0.83
N LEU A 262 19.47 13.92 0.40
CA LEU A 262 19.81 15.31 0.71
C LEU A 262 21.30 15.59 0.50
N LEU A 263 22.17 14.62 0.84
CA LEU A 263 23.61 14.71 0.56
C LEU A 263 23.88 14.77 -0.94
N ALA A 264 23.20 13.93 -1.72
CA ALA A 264 23.32 13.92 -3.18
C ALA A 264 22.88 15.25 -3.78
N GLU A 265 21.75 15.82 -3.33
CA GLU A 265 21.27 17.13 -3.75
C GLU A 265 22.28 18.24 -3.39
N ALA A 266 22.85 18.20 -2.18
CA ALA A 266 23.86 19.16 -1.75
C ALA A 266 25.13 19.10 -2.61
N TYR A 267 25.60 17.90 -3.00
CA TYR A 267 26.72 17.73 -3.94
C TYR A 267 26.37 18.23 -5.34
N LEU A 268 25.16 17.91 -5.83
CA LEU A 268 24.70 18.37 -7.15
C LEU A 268 24.68 19.92 -7.23
N ASN A 269 24.18 20.56 -6.16
CA ASN A 269 24.16 22.04 -6.06
C ASN A 269 25.56 22.66 -5.97
N LYS A 270 26.58 21.88 -5.58
CA LYS A 270 27.99 22.28 -5.64
C LYS A 270 28.64 22.02 -7.00
N GLY A 271 27.95 21.40 -7.93
CA GLY A 271 28.48 20.95 -9.22
C GLY A 271 29.25 19.62 -9.16
N ASP A 272 29.32 18.96 -8.00
CA ASP A 272 29.98 17.67 -7.81
C ASP A 272 29.02 16.52 -8.14
N LYS A 273 28.89 16.25 -9.43
CA LYS A 273 28.00 15.20 -9.94
C LYS A 273 28.46 13.79 -9.57
N ALA A 274 29.76 13.59 -9.39
CA ALA A 274 30.31 12.28 -9.05
C ALA A 274 29.89 11.88 -7.63
N SER A 275 30.16 12.71 -6.64
CA SER A 275 29.74 12.46 -5.25
C SER A 275 28.22 12.40 -5.10
N ALA A 276 27.47 13.19 -5.89
CA ALA A 276 26.01 13.11 -5.91
C ALA A 276 25.52 11.72 -6.38
N ALA A 277 26.12 11.20 -7.46
CA ALA A 277 25.79 9.87 -7.97
C ALA A 277 26.16 8.76 -6.98
N GLU A 278 27.31 8.86 -6.32
CA GLU A 278 27.72 7.92 -5.27
C GLU A 278 26.68 7.86 -4.13
N ALA A 279 26.28 9.00 -3.60
CA ALA A 279 25.30 9.06 -2.52
C ALA A 279 23.95 8.44 -2.90
N ILE A 280 23.48 8.66 -4.13
CA ILE A 280 22.26 8.02 -4.64
C ILE A 280 22.45 6.50 -4.76
N ASN A 281 23.60 6.06 -5.29
CA ASN A 281 23.87 4.65 -5.54
C ASN A 281 23.96 3.83 -4.26
N VAL A 282 24.41 4.41 -3.15
CA VAL A 282 24.36 3.74 -1.84
C VAL A 282 22.93 3.31 -1.48
N VAL A 283 21.94 4.17 -1.71
CA VAL A 283 20.54 3.82 -1.46
C VAL A 283 20.00 2.83 -2.48
N ARG A 284 20.47 2.89 -3.72
CA ARG A 284 20.00 2.00 -4.81
C ARG A 284 20.57 0.60 -4.74
N ALA A 285 21.73 0.45 -4.14
CA ALA A 285 22.42 -0.84 -4.02
C ALA A 285 21.85 -1.76 -2.95
N ARG A 286 20.91 -1.27 -2.14
CA ARG A 286 20.25 -2.01 -1.07
C ARG A 286 19.18 -2.94 -1.58
#